data_219972a772f1ca0135d2cd283697fb48
#
_entry.id   219972a772f1ca0135d2cd283697fb48
#
_cell.length_a   1.000
_cell.length_b   1.000
_cell.length_c   1.000
_cell.angle_alpha   90.00
_cell.angle_beta   90.00
_cell.angle_gamma   90.00
#
_symmetry.space_group_name_H-M   'P 1'
#
loop_
_entity.id
_entity.type
_entity.pdbx_description
1 polymer ?
#
loop_
_entity_poly.entity_id
_entity_poly.type
_entity_poly.pdbx_seq_one_letter_code
_entity_poly.pdbx_strand_id
1 'polypeptide(L)'
;MLSTTRNARRFGLAAVTLLIGLAAGMAARAENIPAASLEEDKKSCIAACIGRGKAPEKCGPACECMTNAYGDNLSFEEYLALSNAVKDQKEPPQELVEKMRTVTKTCRAMLD
;
A
#
# COMPACT_ATOMS: atom_id res chain seq x y z
N MET A 1 37.17 -25.84 39.31
CA MET A 1 36.97 -24.38 39.12
C MET A 1 37.01 -23.90 37.66
N LEU A 2 37.70 -24.60 36.79
CA LEU A 2 37.75 -24.22 35.35
C LEU A 2 36.52 -24.63 34.54
N SER A 3 35.69 -25.53 35.03
CA SER A 3 34.51 -26.02 34.32
C SER A 3 33.29 -25.11 34.42
N THR A 4 33.23 -24.24 35.39
CA THR A 4 32.10 -23.34 35.63
C THR A 4 32.09 -22.12 34.68
N THR A 5 33.26 -21.70 34.21
CA THR A 5 33.40 -20.55 33.32
C THR A 5 33.06 -20.90 31.87
N ARG A 6 33.06 -22.17 31.47
CA ARG A 6 32.75 -22.59 30.10
C ARG A 6 31.24 -22.66 29.85
N ASN A 7 30.44 -22.87 30.85
CA ASN A 7 28.97 -22.99 30.68
C ASN A 7 28.29 -21.63 30.50
N ALA A 8 28.81 -20.58 31.12
CA ALA A 8 28.24 -19.25 30.98
C ALA A 8 28.37 -18.67 29.56
N ARG A 9 29.42 -19.06 28.83
CA ARG A 9 29.62 -18.57 27.45
C ARG A 9 28.70 -19.23 26.42
N ARG A 10 28.19 -20.42 26.71
CA ARG A 10 27.31 -21.13 25.79
C ARG A 10 25.86 -20.60 25.77
N PHE A 11 25.41 -20.08 26.89
CA PHE A 11 24.08 -19.53 27.03
C PHE A 11 23.91 -18.18 26.34
N GLY A 12 24.92 -17.36 26.26
CA GLY A 12 24.87 -16.05 25.63
C GLY A 12 24.79 -16.11 24.10
N LEU A 13 25.40 -17.13 23.50
CA LEU A 13 25.39 -17.30 22.04
C LEU A 13 24.04 -17.81 21.50
N ALA A 14 23.35 -18.64 22.27
CA ALA A 14 22.05 -19.17 21.86
C ALA A 14 20.93 -18.11 21.88
N ALA A 15 20.99 -17.17 22.84
CA ALA A 15 20.02 -16.08 22.94
C ALA A 15 20.14 -15.06 21.79
N VAL A 16 21.35 -14.79 21.34
CA VAL A 16 21.61 -13.86 20.21
C VAL A 16 21.11 -14.42 18.88
N THR A 17 21.22 -15.71 18.69
CA THR A 17 20.78 -16.36 17.45
C THR A 17 19.26 -16.33 17.28
N LEU A 18 18.51 -16.45 18.37
CA LEU A 18 17.04 -16.38 18.37
C LEU A 18 16.51 -14.98 18.04
N LEU A 19 17.17 -13.93 18.49
CA LEU A 19 16.75 -12.55 18.22
C LEU A 19 16.94 -12.16 16.75
N ILE A 20 17.98 -12.63 16.11
CA ILE A 20 18.25 -12.37 14.68
C ILE A 20 17.21 -13.05 13.78
N GLY A 21 16.78 -14.25 14.14
CA GLY A 21 15.77 -15.00 13.41
C GLY A 21 14.38 -14.32 13.42
N LEU A 22 13.99 -13.70 14.54
CA LEU A 22 12.72 -12.99 14.67
C LEU A 22 12.69 -11.68 13.89
N ALA A 23 13.78 -10.93 13.83
CA ALA A 23 13.87 -9.69 13.09
C ALA A 23 13.78 -9.91 11.56
N ALA A 24 14.37 -10.98 11.04
CA ALA A 24 14.31 -11.32 9.62
C ALA A 24 12.90 -11.73 9.15
N GLY A 25 12.08 -12.33 10.03
CA GLY A 25 10.71 -12.71 9.72
C GLY A 25 9.73 -11.55 9.63
N MET A 26 10.00 -10.43 10.31
CA MET A 26 9.14 -9.24 10.30
C MET A 26 9.34 -8.33 9.08
N ALA A 27 10.51 -8.38 8.43
CA ALA A 27 10.86 -7.50 7.32
C ALA A 27 10.24 -7.90 5.97
N ALA A 28 9.57 -9.06 5.88
CA ALA A 28 9.11 -9.65 4.62
C ALA A 28 7.63 -9.36 4.27
N ARG A 29 6.89 -8.59 5.06
CA ARG A 29 5.47 -8.31 4.79
C ARG A 29 5.29 -6.96 4.12
N ALA A 30 4.66 -6.96 2.93
CA ALA A 30 4.18 -5.73 2.29
C ALA A 30 3.06 -5.12 3.15
N GLU A 31 3.15 -3.81 3.40
CA GLU A 31 2.11 -3.09 4.13
C GLU A 31 0.92 -2.79 3.22
N ASN A 32 -0.27 -2.89 3.77
CA ASN A 32 -1.50 -2.50 3.09
C ASN A 32 -1.71 -0.99 3.19
N ILE A 33 -2.46 -0.43 2.24
CA ILE A 33 -2.83 0.98 2.26
C ILE A 33 -3.74 1.21 3.48
N PRO A 34 -3.47 2.22 4.32
CA PRO A 34 -4.35 2.55 5.44
C PRO A 34 -5.76 2.90 4.98
N ALA A 35 -6.76 2.40 5.69
CA ALA A 35 -8.18 2.66 5.37
C ALA A 35 -8.50 4.16 5.34
N ALA A 36 -7.89 4.95 6.22
CA ALA A 36 -8.07 6.40 6.26
C ALA A 36 -7.59 7.09 4.98
N SER A 37 -6.49 6.61 4.38
CA SER A 37 -5.96 7.13 3.12
C SER A 37 -6.90 6.83 1.96
N LEU A 38 -7.45 5.62 1.91
CA LEU A 38 -8.41 5.23 0.88
C LEU A 38 -9.72 6.05 0.99
N GLU A 39 -10.17 6.34 2.20
CA GLU A 39 -11.37 7.16 2.42
C GLU A 39 -11.16 8.61 1.97
N GLU A 40 -10.00 9.18 2.24
CA GLU A 40 -9.60 10.50 1.75
C GLU A 40 -9.57 10.54 0.23
N ASP A 41 -8.98 9.56 -0.40
CA ASP A 41 -8.92 9.45 -1.86
C ASP A 41 -10.31 9.32 -2.48
N LYS A 42 -11.19 8.56 -1.86
CA LYS A 42 -12.57 8.41 -2.31
C LYS A 42 -13.28 9.76 -2.32
N LYS A 43 -13.15 10.54 -1.25
CA LYS A 43 -13.73 11.89 -1.17
C LYS A 43 -13.19 12.81 -2.25
N SER A 44 -11.87 12.81 -2.45
CA SER A 44 -11.22 13.62 -3.49
C SER A 44 -11.63 13.19 -4.88
N CYS A 45 -11.76 11.88 -5.12
CA CYS A 45 -12.22 11.31 -6.38
C CYS A 45 -13.64 11.78 -6.70
N ILE A 46 -14.55 11.71 -5.74
CA ILE A 46 -15.95 12.13 -5.92
C ILE A 46 -16.02 13.63 -6.24
N ALA A 47 -15.30 14.45 -5.52
CA ALA A 47 -15.25 15.90 -5.75
C ALA A 47 -14.71 16.23 -7.15
N ALA A 48 -13.63 15.58 -7.57
CA ALA A 48 -13.06 15.77 -8.90
C ALA A 48 -14.00 15.28 -10.02
N CYS A 49 -14.68 14.17 -9.80
CA CYS A 49 -15.64 13.59 -10.74
C CYS A 49 -16.81 14.55 -11.00
N ILE A 50 -17.40 15.07 -9.93
CA ILE A 50 -18.49 16.06 -10.01
C ILE A 50 -17.98 17.35 -10.67
N GLY A 51 -16.77 17.78 -10.33
CA GLY A 51 -16.15 18.97 -10.92
C GLY A 51 -15.92 18.87 -12.43
N ARG A 52 -15.81 17.66 -12.97
CA ARG A 52 -15.72 17.40 -14.43
C ARG A 52 -17.08 17.30 -15.12
N GLY A 53 -18.17 17.54 -14.40
CA GLY A 53 -19.50 17.50 -14.95
C GLY A 53 -20.14 16.13 -15.00
N LYS A 54 -19.57 15.13 -14.34
CA LYS A 54 -20.18 13.79 -14.25
C LYS A 54 -21.31 13.78 -13.24
N ALA A 55 -22.30 12.91 -13.47
CA ALA A 55 -23.45 12.79 -12.60
C ALA A 55 -23.03 12.32 -11.18
N PRO A 56 -23.46 13.03 -10.11
CA PRO A 56 -23.08 12.65 -8.74
C PRO A 56 -23.44 11.21 -8.38
N GLU A 57 -24.56 10.68 -8.86
CA GLU A 57 -25.01 9.32 -8.61
C GLU A 57 -24.12 8.26 -9.27
N LYS A 58 -23.32 8.63 -10.26
CA LYS A 58 -22.32 7.76 -10.87
C LYS A 58 -20.94 7.90 -10.21
N CYS A 59 -20.62 9.09 -9.72
CA CYS A 59 -19.33 9.38 -9.11
C CYS A 59 -19.08 8.58 -7.84
N GLY A 60 -20.06 8.49 -6.96
CA GLY A 60 -19.94 7.73 -5.72
C GLY A 60 -19.55 6.27 -5.94
N PRO A 61 -20.36 5.50 -6.69
CA PRO A 61 -20.06 4.09 -6.97
C PRO A 61 -18.75 3.89 -7.74
N ALA A 62 -18.46 4.72 -8.74
CA ALA A 62 -17.23 4.62 -9.53
C ALA A 62 -15.98 4.87 -8.66
N CYS A 63 -16.00 5.88 -7.81
CA CYS A 63 -14.88 6.20 -6.92
C CYS A 63 -14.69 5.14 -5.84
N GLU A 64 -15.75 4.58 -5.30
CA GLU A 64 -15.68 3.45 -4.38
C GLU A 64 -15.06 2.23 -5.04
N CYS A 65 -15.46 1.92 -6.26
CA CYS A 65 -14.86 0.85 -7.08
C CYS A 65 -13.35 1.07 -7.24
N MET A 66 -12.92 2.28 -7.57
CA MET A 66 -11.51 2.63 -7.75
C MET A 66 -10.71 2.47 -6.46
N THR A 67 -11.21 2.98 -5.33
CA THR A 67 -10.49 2.88 -4.05
C THR A 67 -10.41 1.44 -3.56
N ASN A 68 -11.44 0.63 -3.79
CA ASN A 68 -11.40 -0.81 -3.50
C ASN A 68 -10.36 -1.51 -4.38
N ALA A 69 -10.28 -1.16 -5.67
CA ALA A 69 -9.28 -1.72 -6.57
C ALA A 69 -7.86 -1.36 -6.13
N TYR A 70 -7.63 -0.16 -5.63
CA TYR A 70 -6.33 0.24 -5.06
C TYR A 70 -5.98 -0.59 -3.83
N GLY A 71 -6.90 -0.70 -2.87
CA GLY A 71 -6.69 -1.47 -1.66
C GLY A 71 -6.39 -2.93 -1.91
N ASP A 72 -7.03 -3.52 -2.92
CA ASP A 72 -6.89 -4.94 -3.25
C ASP A 72 -5.63 -5.24 -4.08
N ASN A 73 -5.12 -4.28 -4.85
CA ASN A 73 -4.09 -4.54 -5.86
C ASN A 73 -2.76 -3.80 -5.64
N LEU A 74 -2.73 -2.75 -4.84
CA LEU A 74 -1.53 -1.97 -4.57
C LEU A 74 -0.99 -2.20 -3.18
N SER A 75 0.34 -2.25 -3.06
CA SER A 75 1.00 -2.10 -1.76
C SER A 75 0.96 -0.62 -1.34
N PHE A 76 1.19 -0.36 -0.05
CA PHE A 76 1.28 1.01 0.45
C PHE A 76 2.42 1.78 -0.23
N GLU A 77 3.53 1.12 -0.49
CA GLU A 77 4.68 1.69 -1.20
C GLU A 77 4.32 2.12 -2.63
N GLU A 78 3.61 1.27 -3.38
CA GLU A 78 3.12 1.59 -4.72
C GLU A 78 2.14 2.76 -4.69
N TYR A 79 1.24 2.76 -3.73
CA TYR A 79 0.27 3.84 -3.52
C TYR A 79 0.97 5.18 -3.24
N LEU A 80 1.99 5.19 -2.38
CA LEU A 80 2.77 6.39 -2.09
C LEU A 80 3.53 6.89 -3.32
N ALA A 81 4.05 5.98 -4.14
CA ALA A 81 4.74 6.34 -5.38
C ALA A 81 3.80 7.08 -6.34
N LEU A 82 2.55 6.63 -6.48
CA LEU A 82 1.54 7.31 -7.28
C LEU A 82 1.17 8.68 -6.69
N SER A 83 0.90 8.74 -5.40
CA SER A 83 0.52 9.98 -4.72
C SER A 83 1.61 11.04 -4.80
N ASN A 84 2.86 10.64 -4.60
CA ASN A 84 4.00 11.55 -4.67
C ASN A 84 4.24 12.05 -6.10
N ALA A 85 4.07 11.19 -7.10
CA ALA A 85 4.19 11.60 -8.50
C ALA A 85 3.16 12.67 -8.86
N VAL A 86 1.91 12.54 -8.40
CA VAL A 86 0.86 13.54 -8.60
C VAL A 86 1.21 14.86 -7.92
N LYS A 87 1.66 14.81 -6.66
CA LYS A 87 2.06 16.01 -5.91
C LYS A 87 3.22 16.75 -6.56
N ASP A 88 4.20 16.01 -7.06
CA ASP A 88 5.42 16.56 -7.66
C ASP A 88 5.25 16.88 -9.15
N GLN A 89 4.10 16.66 -9.73
CA GLN A 89 3.78 16.81 -11.14
C GLN A 89 4.75 16.04 -12.04
N LYS A 90 5.13 14.84 -11.59
CA LYS A 90 6.00 13.91 -12.32
C LYS A 90 5.21 12.71 -12.81
N GLU A 91 5.70 12.08 -13.87
CA GLU A 91 5.10 10.83 -14.33
C GLU A 91 5.43 9.69 -13.38
N PRO A 92 4.42 8.90 -12.96
CA PRO A 92 4.67 7.70 -12.17
C PRO A 92 5.40 6.63 -13.02
N PRO A 93 5.98 5.60 -12.38
CA PRO A 93 6.58 4.48 -13.11
C PRO A 93 5.58 3.86 -14.09
N GLN A 94 6.02 3.58 -15.31
CA GLN A 94 5.16 3.07 -16.39
C GLN A 94 4.43 1.77 -16.02
N GLU A 95 5.12 0.85 -15.36
CA GLU A 95 4.53 -0.41 -14.91
C GLU A 95 3.36 -0.19 -13.95
N LEU A 96 3.48 0.80 -13.08
CA LEU A 96 2.46 1.15 -12.11
C LEU A 96 1.25 1.79 -12.79
N VAL A 97 1.48 2.64 -13.79
CA VAL A 97 0.41 3.25 -14.62
C VAL A 97 -0.39 2.17 -15.33
N GLU A 98 0.28 1.19 -15.92
CA GLU A 98 -0.38 0.08 -16.62
C GLU A 98 -1.18 -0.80 -15.66
N LYS A 99 -0.62 -1.11 -14.50
CA LYS A 99 -1.30 -1.84 -13.44
C LYS A 99 -2.59 -1.13 -13.03
N MET A 100 -2.50 0.17 -12.80
CA MET A 100 -3.65 1.00 -12.44
C MET A 100 -4.71 1.03 -13.52
N ARG A 101 -4.30 1.18 -14.75
CA ARG A 101 -5.21 1.19 -15.90
C ARG A 101 -6.00 -0.12 -16.01
N THR A 102 -5.34 -1.24 -15.78
CA THR A 102 -5.96 -2.56 -15.82
C THR A 102 -6.96 -2.75 -14.69
N VAL A 103 -6.56 -2.47 -13.44
CA VAL A 103 -7.40 -2.74 -12.27
C VAL A 103 -8.58 -1.76 -12.13
N THR A 104 -8.51 -0.58 -12.74
CA THR A 104 -9.59 0.41 -12.69
C THR A 104 -10.45 0.46 -13.95
N LYS A 105 -10.21 -0.38 -14.93
CA LYS A 105 -10.91 -0.37 -16.22
C LYS A 105 -12.43 -0.50 -16.05
N THR A 106 -12.89 -1.47 -15.28
CA THR A 106 -14.32 -1.68 -15.01
C THR A 106 -14.94 -0.51 -14.26
N CYS A 107 -14.18 0.10 -13.35
CA CYS A 107 -14.65 1.25 -12.57
C CYS A 107 -14.87 2.47 -13.46
N ARG A 108 -13.98 2.72 -14.41
CA ARG A 108 -14.14 3.84 -15.37
C ARG A 108 -15.36 3.69 -16.26
N ALA A 109 -15.68 2.47 -16.64
CA ALA A 109 -16.88 2.18 -17.43
C ALA A 109 -18.17 2.56 -16.72
N MET A 110 -18.17 2.62 -15.40
CA MET A 110 -19.34 3.05 -14.61
C MET A 110 -19.69 4.53 -14.78
N LEU A 111 -18.76 5.32 -15.34
CA LEU A 111 -18.96 6.75 -15.61
C LEU A 111 -19.57 7.04 -16.98
N ASP A 112 -19.63 6.05 -17.83
CA ASP A 112 -20.26 6.15 -19.18
C ASP A 112 -21.80 5.94 -19.10
#